data_c2f9f05050269fd52329b8af6f315977
#
_entry.id   c2f9f05050269fd52329b8af6f315977
#
_cell.length_a   1.000
_cell.length_b   1.000
_cell.length_c   1.000
_cell.angle_alpha   90.00
_cell.angle_beta   90.00
_cell.angle_gamma   90.00
#
_symmetry.space_group_name_H-M   'P 1'
#
loop_
_entity.id
_entity.type
_entity.pdbx_description
1 polymer ?
#
loop_
_entity_poly.entity_id
_entity_poly.type
_entity_poly.pdbx_seq_one_letter_code
_entity_poly.pdbx_strand_id
1 'polypeptide(L)'
;MSNSSSKGNDKKTNNPKIILTGDRPTGRLHLGHYVGSLKRRVELQNSGEFDKIFIMIADAQALTDNADNPEKVRQNIIEVALDYLSCGLDPSKTNIFIQSQIPQLTELTFYYMNLVTVSRLQRNPTVKSEIQLRNFEASIPVGFFTYPISQTADITAFKATTVPVGEDQEPMLEQAREIVRKFNSIYGETLVEPDILLPDNKACLRLPGIDGKAKMSKSLGNCIYLSDTPEEVKRKVMSMYTDPDHIRVEDPGKIEGNCVFTYLDAFSSEEDFKEFLPDY
;
A
#
# COMPACT_ATOMS: atom_id res chain seq x y z
N MET A 1 8.95 -8.26 61.04
CA MET A 1 9.52 -7.74 59.81
C MET A 1 9.12 -8.74 58.71
N SER A 2 8.05 -8.47 58.04
CA SER A 2 7.55 -9.30 56.93
C SER A 2 7.42 -8.42 55.69
N ASN A 3 8.33 -8.64 54.74
CA ASN A 3 8.34 -7.99 53.42
C ASN A 3 7.25 -8.63 52.57
N SER A 4 6.17 -7.94 52.33
CA SER A 4 5.21 -8.27 51.30
C SER A 4 5.60 -7.60 49.99
N SER A 5 6.24 -8.34 49.09
CA SER A 5 6.47 -7.97 47.71
C SER A 5 5.14 -8.02 46.96
N SER A 6 4.59 -6.86 46.64
CA SER A 6 3.46 -6.73 45.71
C SER A 6 3.93 -7.10 44.31
N LYS A 7 3.54 -8.26 43.83
CA LYS A 7 3.61 -8.64 42.42
C LYS A 7 2.61 -7.75 41.66
N GLY A 8 3.12 -6.80 40.90
CA GLY A 8 2.35 -6.04 39.93
C GLY A 8 1.75 -7.03 38.93
N ASN A 9 0.44 -7.10 38.89
CA ASN A 9 -0.33 -7.85 37.93
C ASN A 9 -0.37 -7.00 36.63
N ASP A 10 0.62 -7.14 35.77
CA ASP A 10 0.54 -6.65 34.41
C ASP A 10 -0.58 -7.43 33.70
N LYS A 11 -1.79 -6.94 33.81
CA LYS A 11 -2.86 -7.29 32.88
C LYS A 11 -2.43 -6.79 31.50
N LYS A 12 -1.75 -7.62 30.70
CA LYS A 12 -1.71 -7.47 29.26
C LYS A 12 -3.16 -7.43 28.80
N THR A 13 -3.68 -6.24 28.56
CA THR A 13 -4.92 -6.05 27.82
C THR A 13 -4.67 -6.64 26.45
N ASN A 14 -5.26 -7.81 26.20
CA ASN A 14 -5.14 -8.49 24.92
C ASN A 14 -6.04 -7.74 23.93
N ASN A 15 -5.58 -6.56 23.49
CA ASN A 15 -6.27 -5.79 22.46
C ASN A 15 -6.24 -6.60 21.18
N PRO A 16 -7.36 -6.71 20.45
CA PRO A 16 -7.40 -7.45 19.21
C PRO A 16 -6.39 -6.85 18.22
N LYS A 17 -5.65 -7.72 17.53
CA LYS A 17 -4.74 -7.34 16.47
C LYS A 17 -5.54 -7.10 15.18
N ILE A 18 -5.59 -5.87 14.73
CA ILE A 18 -6.39 -5.46 13.59
C ILE A 18 -5.50 -4.82 12.53
N ILE A 19 -5.57 -5.32 11.30
CA ILE A 19 -4.95 -4.71 10.13
C ILE A 19 -5.95 -3.83 9.40
N LEU A 20 -5.50 -2.66 8.96
CA LEU A 20 -6.14 -1.88 7.89
C LEU A 20 -5.11 -1.60 6.79
N THR A 21 -5.51 -1.85 5.56
CA THR A 21 -4.76 -1.51 4.34
C THR A 21 -5.74 -1.24 3.21
N GLY A 22 -5.25 -0.75 2.07
CA GLY A 22 -6.10 -0.53 0.91
C GLY A 22 -5.38 0.14 -0.24
N ASP A 23 -6.09 0.31 -1.36
CA ASP A 23 -5.60 0.99 -2.55
C ASP A 23 -6.62 1.99 -3.06
N ARG A 24 -6.12 3.06 -3.71
CA ARG A 24 -6.97 4.01 -4.42
C ARG A 24 -7.35 3.44 -5.79
N PRO A 25 -8.63 3.40 -6.16
CA PRO A 25 -9.07 2.89 -7.46
C PRO A 25 -8.82 3.91 -8.59
N THR A 26 -7.56 4.21 -8.86
CA THR A 26 -7.13 5.15 -9.91
C THR A 26 -6.74 4.48 -11.22
N GLY A 27 -6.99 3.19 -11.35
CA GLY A 27 -6.73 2.35 -12.51
C GLY A 27 -6.50 0.90 -12.10
N ARG A 28 -6.50 -0.02 -13.06
CA ARG A 28 -6.22 -1.45 -12.86
C ARG A 28 -4.92 -1.66 -12.07
N LEU A 29 -4.87 -2.70 -11.25
CA LEU A 29 -3.64 -3.07 -10.55
C LEU A 29 -2.69 -3.83 -11.50
N HIS A 30 -1.40 -3.76 -11.22
CA HIS A 30 -0.36 -4.40 -12.03
C HIS A 30 0.57 -5.24 -11.15
N LEU A 31 1.47 -6.02 -11.75
CA LEU A 31 2.37 -6.93 -11.05
C LEU A 31 3.17 -6.23 -9.94
N GLY A 32 3.53 -4.95 -10.11
CA GLY A 32 4.19 -4.18 -9.05
C GLY A 32 3.33 -3.99 -7.79
N HIS A 33 1.98 -3.91 -7.92
CA HIS A 33 1.09 -3.90 -6.75
C HIS A 33 0.99 -5.29 -6.12
N TYR A 34 0.99 -6.34 -6.96
CA TYR A 34 0.98 -7.70 -6.46
C TYR A 34 2.19 -8.00 -5.58
N VAL A 35 3.39 -7.81 -6.13
CA VAL A 35 4.65 -8.08 -5.41
C VAL A 35 4.84 -7.14 -4.22
N GLY A 36 4.54 -5.85 -4.41
CA GLY A 36 4.78 -4.83 -3.39
C GLY A 36 3.77 -4.85 -2.24
N SER A 37 2.58 -5.46 -2.42
CA SER A 37 1.50 -5.29 -1.45
C SER A 37 0.54 -6.47 -1.37
N LEU A 38 -0.09 -6.91 -2.49
CA LEU A 38 -1.19 -7.87 -2.44
C LEU A 38 -0.73 -9.24 -1.95
N LYS A 39 0.43 -9.73 -2.42
CA LYS A 39 1.02 -11.01 -1.97
C LYS A 39 1.15 -11.02 -0.44
N ARG A 40 1.69 -9.95 0.14
CA ARG A 40 1.84 -9.83 1.60
C ARG A 40 0.50 -9.79 2.33
N ARG A 41 -0.52 -9.14 1.76
CA ARG A 41 -1.87 -9.13 2.35
C ARG A 41 -2.48 -10.54 2.41
N VAL A 42 -2.29 -11.35 1.37
CA VAL A 42 -2.73 -12.75 1.35
C VAL A 42 -1.97 -13.60 2.37
N GLU A 43 -0.66 -13.38 2.51
CA GLU A 43 0.15 -14.05 3.54
C GLU A 43 -0.35 -13.69 4.95
N LEU A 44 -0.56 -12.40 5.24
CA LEU A 44 -1.09 -11.93 6.52
C LEU A 44 -2.49 -12.48 6.80
N GLN A 45 -3.37 -12.55 5.77
CA GLN A 45 -4.68 -13.17 5.87
C GLN A 45 -4.59 -14.64 6.32
N ASN A 46 -3.61 -15.37 5.82
CA ASN A 46 -3.47 -16.80 6.06
C ASN A 46 -2.57 -17.13 7.26
N SER A 47 -1.88 -16.15 7.84
CA SER A 47 -0.98 -16.34 8.98
C SER A 47 -1.71 -16.74 10.28
N GLY A 48 -2.97 -16.31 10.42
CA GLY A 48 -3.72 -16.47 11.67
C GLY A 48 -3.24 -15.55 12.82
N GLU A 49 -2.36 -14.59 12.56
CA GLU A 49 -1.80 -13.69 13.57
C GLU A 49 -2.72 -12.52 13.93
N PHE A 50 -3.71 -12.23 13.08
CA PHE A 50 -4.59 -11.07 13.20
C PHE A 50 -6.04 -11.49 13.39
N ASP A 51 -6.70 -10.85 14.35
CA ASP A 51 -8.10 -11.13 14.66
C ASP A 51 -9.05 -10.58 13.59
N LYS A 52 -8.67 -9.46 12.95
CA LYS A 52 -9.44 -8.84 11.85
C LYS A 52 -8.53 -8.20 10.83
N ILE A 53 -8.92 -8.32 9.58
CA ILE A 53 -8.25 -7.66 8.45
C ILE A 53 -9.29 -6.86 7.69
N PHE A 54 -9.04 -5.57 7.53
CA PHE A 54 -9.84 -4.64 6.75
C PHE A 54 -9.05 -4.20 5.52
N ILE A 55 -9.66 -4.34 4.35
CA ILE A 55 -9.05 -3.95 3.07
C ILE A 55 -9.97 -2.96 2.39
N MET A 56 -9.50 -1.74 2.28
CA MET A 56 -10.25 -0.60 1.79
C MET A 56 -10.02 -0.36 0.31
N ILE A 57 -11.08 -0.13 -0.44
CA ILE A 57 -11.03 0.51 -1.74
C ILE A 57 -11.27 2.00 -1.49
N ALA A 58 -10.20 2.79 -1.55
CA ALA A 58 -10.16 4.18 -1.10
C ALA A 58 -10.63 5.14 -2.22
N ASP A 59 -11.91 5.07 -2.57
CA ASP A 59 -12.50 5.83 -3.67
C ASP A 59 -12.63 7.33 -3.36
N ALA A 60 -13.00 7.71 -2.15
CA ALA A 60 -13.04 9.11 -1.73
C ALA A 60 -11.62 9.71 -1.71
N GLN A 61 -10.64 8.96 -1.22
CA GLN A 61 -9.23 9.35 -1.27
C GLN A 61 -8.72 9.51 -2.71
N ALA A 62 -9.20 8.69 -3.65
CA ALA A 62 -8.82 8.79 -5.06
C ALA A 62 -9.27 10.10 -5.71
N LEU A 63 -10.36 10.71 -5.22
CA LEU A 63 -10.86 11.99 -5.73
C LEU A 63 -9.97 13.18 -5.37
N THR A 64 -9.06 13.06 -4.41
CA THR A 64 -8.17 14.17 -4.01
C THR A 64 -7.26 14.65 -5.15
N ASP A 65 -7.00 13.79 -6.14
CA ASP A 65 -6.20 14.07 -7.32
C ASP A 65 -6.85 13.58 -8.64
N ASN A 66 -8.13 13.17 -8.60
CA ASN A 66 -8.93 12.77 -9.76
C ASN A 66 -10.36 13.36 -9.68
N ALA A 67 -10.53 14.52 -9.06
CA ALA A 67 -11.84 15.15 -8.89
C ALA A 67 -12.52 15.52 -10.21
N ASP A 68 -11.74 15.77 -11.25
CA ASP A 68 -12.18 16.08 -12.61
C ASP A 68 -12.60 14.85 -13.43
N ASN A 69 -12.31 13.64 -12.93
CA ASN A 69 -12.67 12.39 -13.61
C ASN A 69 -13.24 11.35 -12.64
N PRO A 70 -14.41 11.60 -12.02
CA PRO A 70 -15.01 10.70 -11.05
C PRO A 70 -15.46 9.36 -11.67
N GLU A 71 -15.78 9.33 -12.97
CA GLU A 71 -16.16 8.11 -13.66
C GLU A 71 -15.00 7.11 -13.72
N LYS A 72 -13.78 7.58 -13.94
CA LYS A 72 -12.57 6.75 -13.84
C LYS A 72 -12.47 6.07 -12.47
N VAL A 73 -12.71 6.79 -11.39
CA VAL A 73 -12.68 6.23 -10.04
C VAL A 73 -13.77 5.18 -9.88
N ARG A 74 -15.01 5.48 -10.30
CA ARG A 74 -16.16 4.57 -10.20
C ARG A 74 -15.92 3.25 -10.93
N GLN A 75 -15.43 3.28 -12.16
CA GLN A 75 -15.12 2.09 -12.94
C GLN A 75 -14.03 1.23 -12.27
N ASN A 76 -13.02 1.88 -11.73
CA ASN A 76 -11.90 1.17 -11.12
C ASN A 76 -12.19 0.58 -9.72
N ILE A 77 -13.29 0.92 -9.06
CA ILE A 77 -13.73 0.25 -7.84
C ILE A 77 -13.93 -1.24 -8.10
N ILE A 78 -14.65 -1.57 -9.17
CA ILE A 78 -14.93 -2.96 -9.53
C ILE A 78 -13.65 -3.68 -9.97
N GLU A 79 -12.82 -3.03 -10.80
CA GLU A 79 -11.54 -3.59 -11.26
C GLU A 79 -10.63 -3.95 -10.08
N VAL A 80 -10.47 -3.04 -9.13
CA VAL A 80 -9.65 -3.29 -7.92
C VAL A 80 -10.23 -4.40 -7.05
N ALA A 81 -11.56 -4.46 -6.91
CA ALA A 81 -12.21 -5.54 -6.16
C ALA A 81 -11.96 -6.90 -6.82
N LEU A 82 -12.07 -6.99 -8.14
CA LEU A 82 -11.77 -8.21 -8.91
C LEU A 82 -10.29 -8.61 -8.78
N ASP A 83 -9.38 -7.65 -8.87
CA ASP A 83 -7.95 -7.89 -8.67
C ASP A 83 -7.65 -8.45 -7.27
N TYR A 84 -8.30 -7.91 -6.21
CA TYR A 84 -8.15 -8.41 -4.85
C TYR A 84 -8.56 -9.88 -4.73
N LEU A 85 -9.74 -10.23 -5.23
CA LEU A 85 -10.26 -11.60 -5.19
C LEU A 85 -9.40 -12.55 -6.02
N SER A 86 -8.98 -12.12 -7.20
CA SER A 86 -8.14 -12.91 -8.10
C SER A 86 -6.75 -13.19 -7.52
N CYS A 87 -6.21 -12.29 -6.70
CA CYS A 87 -4.95 -12.48 -6.00
C CYS A 87 -5.05 -13.39 -4.76
N GLY A 88 -6.25 -13.81 -4.37
CA GLY A 88 -6.47 -14.74 -3.25
C GLY A 88 -6.91 -14.10 -1.94
N LEU A 89 -7.34 -12.82 -1.96
CA LEU A 89 -8.03 -12.25 -0.81
C LEU A 89 -9.42 -12.87 -0.68
N ASP A 90 -9.67 -13.49 0.46
CA ASP A 90 -10.88 -14.27 0.74
C ASP A 90 -11.87 -13.44 1.59
N PRO A 91 -13.07 -13.11 1.06
CA PRO A 91 -14.07 -12.35 1.79
C PRO A 91 -14.61 -13.06 3.05
N SER A 92 -14.37 -14.36 3.20
CA SER A 92 -14.71 -15.07 4.44
C SER A 92 -13.71 -14.80 5.57
N LYS A 93 -12.50 -14.36 5.24
CA LYS A 93 -11.39 -14.08 6.19
C LYS A 93 -11.10 -12.59 6.34
N THR A 94 -11.41 -11.80 5.32
CA THR A 94 -11.13 -10.36 5.27
C THR A 94 -12.38 -9.54 5.02
N ASN A 95 -12.40 -8.33 5.57
CA ASN A 95 -13.49 -7.37 5.34
C ASN A 95 -13.05 -6.41 4.23
N ILE A 96 -13.52 -6.65 3.00
CA ILE A 96 -13.28 -5.74 1.88
C ILE A 96 -14.42 -4.74 1.82
N PHE A 97 -14.10 -3.45 1.77
CA PHE A 97 -15.11 -2.39 1.76
C PHE A 97 -14.71 -1.18 0.92
N ILE A 98 -15.70 -0.39 0.52
CA ILE A 98 -15.53 0.85 -0.23
C ILE A 98 -15.58 2.01 0.78
N GLN A 99 -14.58 2.88 0.76
CA GLN A 99 -14.43 3.99 1.71
C GLN A 99 -15.66 4.90 1.77
N SER A 100 -16.20 5.31 0.64
CA SER A 100 -17.38 6.19 0.57
C SER A 100 -18.67 5.59 1.12
N GLN A 101 -18.72 4.26 1.29
CA GLN A 101 -19.88 3.58 1.89
C GLN A 101 -19.86 3.63 3.43
N ILE A 102 -18.82 4.21 4.03
CA ILE A 102 -18.68 4.40 5.48
C ILE A 102 -18.64 5.92 5.78
N PRO A 103 -19.78 6.61 5.78
CA PRO A 103 -19.83 8.07 5.95
C PRO A 103 -19.21 8.56 7.27
N GLN A 104 -19.14 7.69 8.28
CA GLN A 104 -18.51 7.98 9.57
C GLN A 104 -17.01 8.32 9.45
N LEU A 105 -16.33 7.85 8.39
CA LEU A 105 -14.94 8.20 8.12
C LEU A 105 -14.80 9.69 7.80
N THR A 106 -15.75 10.24 7.04
CA THR A 106 -15.80 11.68 6.74
C THR A 106 -16.14 12.50 7.98
N GLU A 107 -17.07 12.03 8.79
CA GLU A 107 -17.42 12.68 10.06
C GLU A 107 -16.21 12.72 11.00
N LEU A 108 -15.51 11.60 11.18
CA LEU A 108 -14.32 11.51 12.01
C LEU A 108 -13.18 12.40 11.48
N THR A 109 -13.02 12.46 10.16
CA THR A 109 -12.08 13.37 9.51
C THR A 109 -12.32 14.81 9.90
N PHE A 110 -13.58 15.24 9.91
CA PHE A 110 -13.95 16.60 10.29
C PHE A 110 -13.60 16.91 11.77
N TYR A 111 -13.82 15.96 12.69
CA TYR A 111 -13.38 16.13 14.08
C TYR A 111 -11.86 16.26 14.17
N TYR A 112 -11.11 15.45 13.44
CA TYR A 112 -9.64 15.47 13.45
C TYR A 112 -9.06 16.76 12.85
N MET A 113 -9.75 17.38 11.87
CA MET A 113 -9.33 18.68 11.32
C MET A 113 -9.20 19.76 12.40
N ASN A 114 -9.93 19.66 13.49
CA ASN A 114 -9.84 20.59 14.62
C ASN A 114 -8.63 20.34 15.54
N LEU A 115 -7.94 19.21 15.34
CA LEU A 115 -6.80 18.80 16.15
C LEU A 115 -5.45 19.05 15.45
N VAL A 116 -5.47 19.35 14.15
CA VAL A 116 -4.27 19.51 13.31
C VAL A 116 -4.17 20.94 12.79
N THR A 117 -2.97 21.49 12.78
CA THR A 117 -2.74 22.83 12.21
C THR A 117 -2.25 22.74 10.76
N VAL A 118 -2.55 23.77 9.97
CA VAL A 118 -2.02 23.92 8.61
C VAL A 118 -0.49 23.79 8.58
N SER A 119 0.20 24.44 9.52
CA SER A 119 1.66 24.36 9.62
C SER A 119 2.18 22.94 9.88
N ARG A 120 1.40 22.08 10.57
CA ARG A 120 1.80 20.69 10.78
C ARG A 120 1.68 19.88 9.50
N LEU A 121 0.60 20.07 8.72
CA LEU A 121 0.42 19.43 7.41
C LEU A 121 1.53 19.86 6.43
N GLN A 122 1.86 21.15 6.38
CA GLN A 122 2.92 21.67 5.52
C GLN A 122 4.31 21.09 5.82
N ARG A 123 4.55 20.66 7.06
CA ARG A 123 5.82 20.04 7.46
C ARG A 123 5.91 18.54 7.23
N ASN A 124 4.81 17.89 6.84
CA ASN A 124 4.84 16.46 6.53
C ASN A 124 5.68 16.20 5.27
N PRO A 125 6.77 15.39 5.35
CA PRO A 125 7.67 15.17 4.21
C PRO A 125 6.98 14.50 3.01
N THR A 126 6.08 13.55 3.27
CA THR A 126 5.34 12.85 2.22
C THR A 126 4.45 13.82 1.45
N VAL A 127 3.69 14.67 2.16
CA VAL A 127 2.84 15.70 1.54
C VAL A 127 3.69 16.67 0.69
N LYS A 128 4.85 17.11 1.20
CA LYS A 128 5.75 18.00 0.45
C LYS A 128 6.21 17.37 -0.87
N SER A 129 6.71 16.15 -0.80
CA SER A 129 7.20 15.44 -2.00
C SER A 129 6.10 15.22 -3.03
N GLU A 130 4.90 14.86 -2.58
CA GLU A 130 3.78 14.65 -3.48
C GLU A 130 3.26 15.94 -4.12
N ILE A 131 3.25 17.07 -3.39
CA ILE A 131 2.92 18.38 -3.95
C ILE A 131 3.87 18.73 -5.11
N GLN A 132 5.18 18.51 -4.91
CA GLN A 132 6.19 18.75 -5.95
C GLN A 132 6.01 17.83 -7.15
N LEU A 133 5.86 16.52 -6.92
CA LEU A 133 5.68 15.52 -7.98
C LEU A 133 4.45 15.79 -8.86
N ARG A 134 3.41 16.42 -8.30
CA ARG A 134 2.15 16.71 -9.00
C ARG A 134 2.05 18.12 -9.54
N ASN A 135 3.09 18.94 -9.35
CA ASN A 135 3.10 20.37 -9.74
C ASN A 135 1.94 21.17 -9.13
N PHE A 136 1.55 20.86 -7.88
CA PHE A 136 0.50 21.57 -7.16
C PHE A 136 0.99 22.83 -6.42
N GLU A 137 2.23 23.20 -6.55
CA GLU A 137 2.88 24.26 -5.76
C GLU A 137 2.13 25.61 -5.84
N ALA A 138 1.57 25.94 -7.00
CA ALA A 138 0.83 27.19 -7.22
C ALA A 138 -0.64 27.10 -6.74
N SER A 139 -1.24 25.91 -6.66
CA SER A 139 -2.65 25.73 -6.34
C SER A 139 -2.89 24.34 -5.77
N ILE A 140 -2.77 24.19 -4.46
CA ILE A 140 -2.96 22.91 -3.78
C ILE A 140 -4.45 22.69 -3.53
N PRO A 141 -5.08 21.62 -4.05
CA PRO A 141 -6.46 21.28 -3.69
C PRO A 141 -6.58 21.00 -2.19
N VAL A 142 -7.61 21.54 -1.54
CA VAL A 142 -7.79 21.37 -0.08
C VAL A 142 -7.90 19.89 0.29
N GLY A 143 -8.65 19.09 -0.47
CA GLY A 143 -8.76 17.66 -0.23
C GLY A 143 -7.42 16.93 -0.31
N PHE A 144 -6.58 17.31 -1.28
CA PHE A 144 -5.22 16.80 -1.40
C PHE A 144 -4.33 17.22 -0.21
N PHE A 145 -4.46 18.45 0.24
CA PHE A 145 -3.68 18.95 1.36
C PHE A 145 -4.07 18.31 2.70
N THR A 146 -5.35 17.95 2.87
CA THR A 146 -5.90 17.41 4.11
C THR A 146 -6.00 15.88 4.15
N TYR A 147 -5.64 15.16 3.08
CA TYR A 147 -5.75 13.70 3.03
C TYR A 147 -5.03 12.97 4.18
N PRO A 148 -3.93 13.49 4.79
CA PRO A 148 -3.31 12.81 5.94
C PRO A 148 -4.26 12.70 7.14
N ILE A 149 -5.19 13.64 7.27
CA ILE A 149 -6.19 13.62 8.33
C ILE A 149 -7.26 12.57 8.03
N SER A 150 -7.74 12.50 6.79
CA SER A 150 -8.70 11.46 6.39
C SER A 150 -8.12 10.06 6.46
N GLN A 151 -6.85 9.88 6.08
CA GLN A 151 -6.16 8.59 6.24
C GLN A 151 -6.06 8.19 7.71
N THR A 152 -5.85 9.13 8.62
CA THR A 152 -5.90 8.86 10.06
C THR A 152 -7.29 8.39 10.49
N ALA A 153 -8.36 8.99 9.97
CA ALA A 153 -9.73 8.56 10.26
C ALA A 153 -10.00 7.15 9.75
N ASP A 154 -9.53 6.82 8.54
CA ASP A 154 -9.64 5.48 7.97
C ASP A 154 -9.01 4.43 8.90
N ILE A 155 -7.81 4.69 9.41
CA ILE A 155 -7.07 3.77 10.27
C ILE A 155 -7.74 3.62 11.64
N THR A 156 -8.09 4.72 12.27
CA THR A 156 -8.51 4.73 13.67
C THR A 156 -9.97 4.37 13.89
N ALA A 157 -10.84 4.56 12.89
CA ALA A 157 -12.25 4.16 12.95
C ALA A 157 -12.43 2.67 13.20
N PHE A 158 -11.55 1.86 12.65
CA PHE A 158 -11.53 0.39 12.83
C PHE A 158 -10.65 -0.07 13.98
N LYS A 159 -10.06 0.86 14.75
CA LYS A 159 -9.09 0.57 15.81
C LYS A 159 -7.94 -0.29 15.29
N ALA A 160 -7.47 -0.01 14.07
CA ALA A 160 -6.36 -0.74 13.48
C ALA A 160 -5.10 -0.60 14.35
N THR A 161 -4.56 -1.73 14.76
CA THR A 161 -3.31 -1.81 15.53
C THR A 161 -2.09 -1.86 14.63
N THR A 162 -2.28 -2.28 13.37
CA THR A 162 -1.19 -2.53 12.44
C THR A 162 -1.56 -2.07 11.03
N VAL A 163 -0.67 -1.31 10.40
CA VAL A 163 -0.84 -0.82 9.03
C VAL A 163 0.35 -1.24 8.18
N PRO A 164 0.17 -2.19 7.26
CA PRO A 164 1.21 -2.58 6.30
C PRO A 164 1.43 -1.47 5.27
N VAL A 165 2.61 -0.85 5.28
CA VAL A 165 2.97 0.24 4.38
C VAL A 165 4.47 0.23 4.05
N GLY A 166 4.85 0.92 2.97
CA GLY A 166 6.25 1.20 2.67
C GLY A 166 6.85 2.28 3.58
N GLU A 167 8.18 2.37 3.61
CA GLU A 167 8.92 3.34 4.43
C GLU A 167 8.52 4.81 4.14
N ASP A 168 8.11 5.10 2.90
CA ASP A 168 7.65 6.43 2.48
C ASP A 168 6.35 6.89 3.17
N GLN A 169 5.59 5.97 3.76
CA GLN A 169 4.37 6.25 4.50
C GLN A 169 4.58 6.41 6.01
N GLU A 170 5.79 6.22 6.51
CA GLU A 170 6.09 6.39 7.94
C GLU A 170 5.71 7.79 8.48
N PRO A 171 5.98 8.91 7.78
CA PRO A 171 5.57 10.24 8.25
C PRO A 171 4.05 10.41 8.36
N MET A 172 3.28 9.64 7.59
CA MET A 172 1.81 9.63 7.65
C MET A 172 1.31 8.93 8.90
N LEU A 173 1.90 7.78 9.22
CA LEU A 173 1.57 7.02 10.42
C LEU A 173 1.98 7.77 11.70
N GLU A 174 3.12 8.47 11.68
CA GLU A 174 3.52 9.31 12.82
C GLU A 174 2.52 10.45 13.04
N GLN A 175 2.05 11.08 11.96
CA GLN A 175 1.00 12.11 12.08
C GLN A 175 -0.32 11.50 12.60
N ALA A 176 -0.67 10.27 12.22
CA ALA A 176 -1.83 9.57 12.75
C ALA A 176 -1.70 9.33 14.27
N ARG A 177 -0.54 8.90 14.75
CA ARG A 177 -0.24 8.74 16.17
C ARG A 177 -0.35 10.05 16.94
N GLU A 178 0.16 11.17 16.38
CA GLU A 178 0.01 12.49 16.97
C GLU A 178 -1.46 12.88 17.17
N ILE A 179 -2.32 12.61 16.18
CA ILE A 179 -3.76 12.87 16.26
C ILE A 179 -4.40 11.99 17.33
N VAL A 180 -4.07 10.70 17.37
CA VAL A 180 -4.58 9.76 18.37
C VAL A 180 -4.22 10.21 19.78
N ARG A 181 -2.95 10.54 20.04
CA ARG A 181 -2.49 11.04 21.36
C ARG A 181 -3.22 12.30 21.77
N LYS A 182 -3.36 13.25 20.85
CA LYS A 182 -4.08 14.50 21.12
C LYS A 182 -5.56 14.27 21.38
N PHE A 183 -6.21 13.42 20.60
CA PHE A 183 -7.61 13.04 20.80
C PHE A 183 -7.81 12.40 22.17
N ASN A 184 -7.03 11.37 22.48
CA ASN A 184 -7.13 10.66 23.74
C ASN A 184 -6.84 11.55 24.96
N SER A 185 -5.94 12.53 24.82
CA SER A 185 -5.66 13.49 25.90
C SER A 185 -6.83 14.45 26.22
N ILE A 186 -7.70 14.71 25.23
CA ILE A 186 -8.83 15.62 25.37
C ILE A 186 -10.12 14.87 25.74
N TYR A 187 -10.37 13.73 25.08
CA TYR A 187 -11.64 13.02 25.14
C TYR A 187 -11.57 11.68 25.90
N GLY A 188 -10.40 11.33 26.44
CA GLY A 188 -10.15 10.07 27.12
C GLY A 188 -9.69 8.94 26.17
N GLU A 189 -9.18 7.86 26.74
CA GLU A 189 -8.64 6.69 26.03
C GLU A 189 -9.73 6.02 25.14
N THR A 190 -9.75 6.40 23.87
CA THR A 190 -10.77 5.97 22.89
C THR A 190 -10.16 5.33 21.66
N LEU A 191 -9.10 5.94 21.13
CA LEU A 191 -8.44 5.54 19.89
C LEU A 191 -7.19 4.71 20.20
N VAL A 192 -6.81 3.86 19.25
CA VAL A 192 -5.60 3.02 19.33
C VAL A 192 -4.52 3.60 18.42
N GLU A 193 -3.28 3.71 18.93
CA GLU A 193 -2.14 4.10 18.12
C GLU A 193 -1.78 2.95 17.15
N PRO A 194 -1.67 3.21 15.84
CA PRO A 194 -1.31 2.19 14.89
C PRO A 194 0.21 1.98 14.84
N ASP A 195 0.62 0.72 14.72
CA ASP A 195 1.99 0.34 14.40
C ASP A 195 2.19 0.13 12.90
N ILE A 196 3.42 0.40 12.45
CA ILE A 196 3.83 0.18 11.07
C ILE A 196 4.30 -1.25 10.91
N LEU A 197 3.83 -1.92 9.87
CA LEU A 197 4.37 -3.19 9.42
C LEU A 197 5.10 -2.98 8.09
N LEU A 198 6.42 -2.94 8.16
CA LEU A 198 7.26 -2.83 6.97
C LEU A 198 7.34 -4.16 6.22
N PRO A 199 7.59 -4.13 4.90
CA PRO A 199 7.81 -5.34 4.12
C PRO A 199 9.11 -6.05 4.55
N ASP A 200 9.07 -7.37 4.59
CA ASP A 200 10.21 -8.19 5.01
C ASP A 200 11.36 -8.19 4.00
N ASN A 201 11.07 -7.98 2.72
CA ASN A 201 12.05 -8.03 1.64
C ASN A 201 12.04 -6.74 0.78
N LYS A 202 13.14 -6.01 0.81
CA LYS A 202 13.32 -4.76 0.04
C LYS A 202 13.45 -5.00 -1.47
N ALA A 203 13.91 -6.16 -1.90
CA ALA A 203 14.12 -6.47 -3.33
C ALA A 203 12.79 -6.55 -4.11
N CYS A 204 11.72 -7.03 -3.48
CA CYS A 204 10.40 -7.15 -4.10
C CYS A 204 9.64 -5.82 -4.23
N LEU A 205 10.12 -4.73 -3.62
CA LEU A 205 9.37 -3.48 -3.49
C LEU A 205 9.31 -2.62 -4.76
N ARG A 206 10.17 -2.84 -5.73
CA ARG A 206 10.29 -1.97 -6.93
C ARG A 206 10.50 -2.78 -8.20
N LEU A 207 9.48 -3.52 -8.60
CA LEU A 207 9.51 -4.19 -9.88
C LEU A 207 9.69 -3.14 -11.01
N PRO A 208 10.71 -3.28 -11.89
CA PRO A 208 10.88 -2.39 -13.03
C PRO A 208 9.72 -2.56 -14.01
N GLY A 209 9.44 -1.54 -14.80
CA GLY A 209 8.57 -1.68 -15.97
C GLY A 209 9.19 -2.61 -17.00
N ILE A 210 8.39 -3.07 -17.97
CA ILE A 210 8.87 -3.94 -19.05
C ILE A 210 9.95 -3.26 -19.92
N ASP A 211 10.07 -1.94 -19.84
CA ASP A 211 11.10 -1.13 -20.50
C ASP A 211 12.46 -1.17 -19.78
N GLY A 212 12.55 -1.76 -18.60
CA GLY A 212 13.78 -1.89 -17.80
C GLY A 212 14.37 -0.56 -17.29
N LYS A 213 13.73 0.58 -17.57
CA LYS A 213 14.29 1.91 -17.30
C LYS A 213 13.79 2.54 -16.01
N ALA A 214 12.51 2.36 -15.71
CA ALA A 214 11.85 2.99 -14.59
C ALA A 214 11.00 1.97 -13.83
N LYS A 215 10.59 2.33 -12.60
CA LYS A 215 9.59 1.56 -11.85
C LYS A 215 8.33 1.37 -12.70
N MET A 216 7.74 0.18 -12.59
CA MET A 216 6.45 -0.11 -13.21
C MET A 216 5.42 0.96 -12.83
N SER A 217 4.83 1.62 -13.83
CA SER A 217 3.89 2.74 -13.64
C SER A 217 2.84 2.79 -14.72
N LYS A 218 1.59 3.02 -14.30
CA LYS A 218 0.45 3.18 -15.23
C LYS A 218 0.65 4.33 -16.19
N SER A 219 1.22 5.45 -15.73
CA SER A 219 1.45 6.65 -16.55
C SER A 219 2.52 6.45 -17.62
N LEU A 220 3.45 5.53 -17.43
CA LEU A 220 4.48 5.20 -18.41
C LEU A 220 4.05 4.12 -19.40
N GLY A 221 2.92 3.46 -19.16
CA GLY A 221 2.44 2.37 -20.03
C GLY A 221 3.33 1.12 -20.04
N ASN A 222 4.25 1.00 -19.07
CA ASN A 222 5.24 -0.07 -18.97
C ASN A 222 4.81 -1.20 -18.01
N CYS A 223 3.49 -1.39 -17.84
CA CYS A 223 2.91 -2.32 -16.86
C CYS A 223 2.42 -3.62 -17.52
N ILE A 224 2.57 -4.73 -16.79
CA ILE A 224 1.74 -5.92 -16.94
C ILE A 224 0.63 -5.81 -15.88
N TYR A 225 -0.62 -5.71 -16.34
CA TYR A 225 -1.78 -5.63 -15.45
C TYR A 225 -2.24 -7.01 -15.00
N LEU A 226 -2.83 -7.11 -13.81
CA LEU A 226 -3.37 -8.37 -13.30
C LEU A 226 -4.53 -8.89 -14.16
N SER A 227 -5.25 -7.98 -14.80
CA SER A 227 -6.37 -8.26 -15.71
C SER A 227 -5.99 -8.33 -17.19
N ASP A 228 -4.68 -8.35 -17.53
CA ASP A 228 -4.25 -8.58 -18.93
C ASP A 228 -4.59 -10.00 -19.40
N THR A 229 -5.01 -10.14 -20.65
CA THR A 229 -5.22 -11.46 -21.24
C THR A 229 -3.90 -12.22 -21.42
N PRO A 230 -3.92 -13.56 -21.52
CA PRO A 230 -2.71 -14.35 -21.78
C PRO A 230 -1.91 -13.85 -22.99
N GLU A 231 -2.61 -13.43 -24.05
CA GLU A 231 -2.00 -12.90 -25.28
C GLU A 231 -1.31 -11.56 -25.01
N GLU A 232 -1.93 -10.67 -24.22
CA GLU A 232 -1.34 -9.40 -23.81
C GLU A 232 -0.11 -9.61 -22.93
N VAL A 233 -0.19 -10.53 -21.95
CA VAL A 233 0.94 -10.89 -21.08
C VAL A 233 2.09 -11.41 -21.94
N LYS A 234 1.82 -12.38 -22.84
CA LYS A 234 2.85 -12.91 -23.75
C LYS A 234 3.50 -11.83 -24.58
N ARG A 235 2.71 -10.94 -25.20
CA ARG A 235 3.22 -9.82 -26.01
C ARG A 235 4.10 -8.90 -25.19
N LYS A 236 3.69 -8.57 -23.96
CA LYS A 236 4.46 -7.69 -23.06
C LYS A 236 5.74 -8.33 -22.58
N VAL A 237 5.72 -9.63 -22.23
CA VAL A 237 6.90 -10.38 -21.83
C VAL A 237 7.90 -10.45 -22.98
N MET A 238 7.44 -10.76 -24.20
CA MET A 238 8.30 -10.79 -25.40
C MET A 238 8.89 -9.42 -25.78
N SER A 239 8.34 -8.31 -25.25
CA SER A 239 8.85 -6.95 -25.46
C SER A 239 9.67 -6.42 -24.27
N MET A 240 9.95 -7.25 -23.26
CA MET A 240 10.77 -6.85 -22.12
C MET A 240 12.17 -6.45 -22.56
N TYR A 241 12.69 -5.41 -21.92
CA TYR A 241 14.08 -5.02 -22.06
C TYR A 241 14.99 -6.13 -21.51
N THR A 242 15.93 -6.54 -22.34
CA THR A 242 16.95 -7.54 -22.02
C THR A 242 18.34 -6.92 -22.18
N ASP A 243 19.38 -7.74 -22.27
CA ASP A 243 20.74 -7.29 -22.50
C ASP A 243 20.93 -6.82 -23.97
N PRO A 244 21.19 -5.54 -24.25
CA PRO A 244 21.41 -5.05 -25.61
C PRO A 244 22.75 -5.50 -26.22
N ASP A 245 23.69 -5.95 -25.40
CA ASP A 245 25.00 -6.42 -25.85
C ASP A 245 24.98 -7.91 -26.21
N HIS A 246 23.94 -8.66 -25.80
CA HIS A 246 23.77 -10.09 -26.16
C HIS A 246 23.20 -10.22 -27.58
N ILE A 247 24.08 -10.15 -28.59
CA ILE A 247 23.69 -10.16 -30.01
C ILE A 247 23.65 -11.58 -30.58
N ARG A 248 24.55 -12.45 -30.13
CA ARG A 248 24.67 -13.84 -30.58
C ARG A 248 24.36 -14.80 -29.44
N VAL A 249 23.89 -15.99 -29.77
CA VAL A 249 23.56 -17.03 -28.78
C VAL A 249 24.77 -17.45 -27.95
N GLU A 250 25.98 -17.35 -28.54
CA GLU A 250 27.22 -17.69 -27.88
C GLU A 250 27.82 -16.58 -27.02
N ASP A 251 27.26 -15.37 -27.10
CA ASP A 251 27.71 -14.25 -26.28
C ASP A 251 27.23 -14.46 -24.83
N PRO A 252 28.06 -14.21 -23.80
CA PRO A 252 27.60 -14.30 -22.42
C PRO A 252 26.59 -13.21 -22.12
N GLY A 253 25.42 -13.60 -21.60
CA GLY A 253 24.39 -12.66 -21.19
C GLY A 253 24.72 -11.96 -19.87
N LYS A 254 24.14 -10.80 -19.65
CA LYS A 254 24.20 -10.07 -18.37
C LYS A 254 22.91 -10.21 -17.61
N ILE A 255 22.99 -10.72 -16.38
CA ILE A 255 21.85 -10.85 -15.45
C ILE A 255 21.55 -9.49 -14.82
N GLU A 256 22.60 -8.76 -14.42
CA GLU A 256 22.45 -7.46 -13.79
C GLU A 256 21.82 -6.43 -14.73
N GLY A 257 20.71 -5.83 -14.29
CA GLY A 257 19.93 -4.88 -15.10
C GLY A 257 19.02 -5.51 -16.15
N ASN A 258 19.00 -6.82 -16.27
CA ASN A 258 18.11 -7.55 -17.16
C ASN A 258 16.71 -7.66 -16.52
N CYS A 259 15.72 -7.09 -17.18
CA CYS A 259 14.34 -7.04 -16.69
C CYS A 259 13.74 -8.44 -16.48
N VAL A 260 14.03 -9.37 -17.38
CA VAL A 260 13.50 -10.75 -17.33
C VAL A 260 13.98 -11.45 -16.05
N PHE A 261 15.26 -11.36 -15.71
CA PHE A 261 15.79 -11.97 -14.48
C PHE A 261 15.24 -11.34 -13.22
N THR A 262 14.99 -10.02 -13.21
CA THR A 262 14.33 -9.37 -12.08
C THR A 262 12.91 -9.91 -11.88
N TYR A 263 12.18 -10.21 -12.94
CA TYR A 263 10.86 -10.81 -12.85
C TYR A 263 10.92 -12.28 -12.44
N LEU A 264 11.87 -13.05 -12.96
CA LEU A 264 12.08 -14.43 -12.51
C LEU A 264 12.39 -14.49 -11.03
N ASP A 265 13.29 -13.66 -10.51
CA ASP A 265 13.60 -13.57 -9.07
C ASP A 265 12.36 -13.21 -8.23
N ALA A 266 11.49 -12.33 -8.73
CA ALA A 266 10.29 -11.92 -8.01
C ALA A 266 9.17 -12.98 -7.95
N PHE A 267 9.11 -13.88 -8.96
CA PHE A 267 7.98 -14.79 -9.15
C PHE A 267 8.34 -16.27 -9.08
N SER A 268 9.59 -16.65 -9.31
CA SER A 268 10.04 -18.04 -9.24
C SER A 268 10.42 -18.45 -7.81
N SER A 269 10.44 -19.75 -7.55
CA SER A 269 11.11 -20.27 -6.37
C SER A 269 12.65 -20.10 -6.51
N GLU A 270 13.37 -20.15 -5.37
CA GLU A 270 14.86 -20.13 -5.43
C GLU A 270 15.43 -21.29 -6.23
N GLU A 271 14.75 -22.44 -6.26
CA GLU A 271 15.16 -23.62 -7.01
C GLU A 271 14.97 -23.39 -8.50
N ASP A 272 13.79 -22.94 -8.92
CA ASP A 272 13.48 -22.62 -10.32
C ASP A 272 14.40 -21.51 -10.85
N PHE A 273 14.64 -20.46 -10.06
CA PHE A 273 15.50 -19.35 -10.46
C PHE A 273 16.94 -19.83 -10.73
N LYS A 274 17.47 -20.72 -9.88
CA LYS A 274 18.81 -21.30 -10.06
C LYS A 274 18.93 -22.20 -11.29
N GLU A 275 17.82 -22.81 -11.72
CA GLU A 275 17.80 -23.65 -12.93
C GLU A 275 18.01 -22.81 -14.21
N PHE A 276 17.52 -21.56 -14.23
CA PHE A 276 17.68 -20.66 -15.39
C PHE A 276 19.04 -19.95 -15.46
N LEU A 277 19.82 -19.93 -14.38
CA LEU A 277 21.09 -19.21 -14.33
C LEU A 277 22.24 -19.84 -15.19
N PRO A 278 22.39 -21.17 -15.28
CA PRO A 278 23.47 -21.77 -16.01
C PRO A 278 23.41 -21.61 -17.54
N ASP A 279 22.21 -21.38 -18.06
CA ASP A 279 21.96 -21.34 -19.52
C ASP A 279 22.05 -19.92 -20.10
N TYR A 280 22.39 -18.92 -19.27
CA TYR A 280 22.45 -17.50 -19.63
C TYR A 280 23.86 -16.91 -19.35
#